data_5f654f412c4951f5e683802d55a920b5
#
_entry.id   5f654f412c4951f5e683802d55a920b5
#
_cell.length_a   1.000
_cell.length_b   1.000
_cell.length_c   1.000
_cell.angle_alpha   90.00
_cell.angle_beta   90.00
_cell.angle_gamma   90.00
#
_symmetry.space_group_name_H-M   'P 1'
#
loop_
_entity.id
_entity.type
_entity.pdbx_description
1 polymer ?
#
loop_
_entity_poly.entity_id
_entity_poly.type
_entity_poly.pdbx_seq_one_letter_code
_entity_poly.pdbx_strand_id
1 'polypeptide(L)'
;GVESMEKLNVYINKKAEERVLKNHPWVFASDITKTDEGIKNGDIVAVRNSKDKFLGSAFYNNNSKIVLRFISRNANDDFSYEFFKRRIEYALEYRIKVMPDDLNAFRLIYGEADFLPGLTVDKFNDCLVAQILSLGIDIRKDMILKALYEVAIKHFKIRGIYLRCDVNLREKEGLEEYVGWYRGVPVLSEDTTTTIYENGLQYI
;
A
#
# COMPACT_ATOMS: atom_id res chain seq x y z
N GLY A 1 -18.41 22.33 1.09
CA GLY A 1 -17.58 21.90 -0.01
C GLY A 1 -16.17 21.76 0.49
N VAL A 2 -15.62 20.55 0.52
CA VAL A 2 -14.18 20.35 0.70
C VAL A 2 -13.57 20.73 -0.64
N GLU A 3 -12.85 21.85 -0.71
CA GLU A 3 -11.98 22.13 -1.86
C GLU A 3 -11.02 20.97 -2.01
N SER A 4 -11.15 20.21 -3.08
CA SER A 4 -10.14 19.23 -3.45
C SER A 4 -8.88 20.04 -3.77
N MET A 5 -7.89 20.00 -2.88
CA MET A 5 -6.59 20.61 -3.19
C MET A 5 -6.11 20.02 -4.51
N GLU A 6 -5.88 20.90 -5.49
CA GLU A 6 -5.42 20.51 -6.82
C GLU A 6 -4.08 19.81 -6.67
N LYS A 7 -3.99 18.56 -7.13
CA LYS A 7 -2.76 17.77 -7.01
C LYS A 7 -1.69 18.40 -7.89
N LEU A 8 -0.49 18.55 -7.36
CA LEU A 8 0.67 18.95 -8.13
C LEU A 8 1.01 17.89 -9.19
N ASN A 9 1.56 18.32 -10.33
CA ASN A 9 1.73 17.48 -11.50
C ASN A 9 3.18 17.02 -11.66
N VAL A 10 3.33 15.78 -12.10
CA VAL A 10 4.59 15.20 -12.58
C VAL A 10 4.38 14.72 -14.01
N TYR A 11 5.25 15.16 -14.92
CA TYR A 11 5.16 14.84 -16.34
C TYR A 11 6.18 13.76 -16.69
N ILE A 12 5.75 12.78 -17.51
CA ILE A 12 6.57 11.65 -17.91
C ILE A 12 6.77 11.61 -19.42
N ASN A 13 7.88 10.99 -19.85
CA ASN A 13 8.20 10.81 -21.24
C ASN A 13 7.29 9.76 -21.93
N LYS A 14 7.34 9.72 -23.27
CA LYS A 14 6.52 8.81 -24.07
C LYS A 14 6.78 7.33 -23.74
N LYS A 15 8.04 6.94 -23.49
CA LYS A 15 8.39 5.55 -23.16
C LYS A 15 7.77 5.10 -21.85
N ALA A 16 7.75 5.97 -20.84
CA ALA A 16 7.08 5.70 -19.57
C ALA A 16 5.56 5.68 -19.73
N GLU A 17 4.98 6.60 -20.50
CA GLU A 17 3.55 6.61 -20.82
C GLU A 17 3.10 5.27 -21.42
N GLU A 18 3.84 4.74 -22.40
CA GLU A 18 3.51 3.44 -23.02
C GLU A 18 3.50 2.28 -22.01
N ARG A 19 4.46 2.26 -21.07
CA ARG A 19 4.46 1.28 -19.97
C ARG A 19 3.30 1.46 -19.01
N VAL A 20 3.02 2.70 -18.64
CA VAL A 20 1.91 3.05 -17.74
C VAL A 20 0.56 2.66 -18.35
N LEU A 21 0.36 2.90 -19.65
CA LEU A 21 -0.86 2.49 -20.36
C LEU A 21 -1.02 0.96 -20.45
N LYS A 22 0.08 0.21 -20.33
CA LYS A 22 0.08 -1.26 -20.19
C LYS A 22 0.00 -1.72 -18.71
N ASN A 23 -0.48 -0.85 -17.82
CA ASN A 23 -0.63 -1.08 -16.39
C ASN A 23 0.67 -1.28 -15.60
N HIS A 24 1.82 -0.84 -16.10
CA HIS A 24 3.04 -0.82 -15.31
C HIS A 24 2.89 0.20 -14.15
N PRO A 25 3.11 -0.21 -12.88
CA PRO A 25 2.77 0.62 -11.73
C PRO A 25 3.86 1.62 -11.35
N TRP A 26 5.04 1.58 -11.98
CA TRP A 26 6.21 2.35 -11.57
C TRP A 26 6.73 3.29 -12.66
N VAL A 27 7.18 4.47 -12.22
CA VAL A 27 7.95 5.42 -13.05
C VAL A 27 9.29 5.69 -12.37
N PHE A 28 10.35 5.61 -13.15
CA PHE A 28 11.74 5.81 -12.68
C PHE A 28 12.17 7.27 -12.88
N ALA A 29 13.22 7.69 -12.19
CA ALA A 29 13.73 9.05 -12.27
C ALA A 29 14.04 9.51 -13.71
N SER A 30 14.61 8.63 -14.54
CA SER A 30 14.92 8.90 -15.95
C SER A 30 13.71 9.09 -16.86
N ASP A 31 12.52 8.74 -16.38
CA ASP A 31 11.27 8.84 -17.11
C ASP A 31 10.57 10.20 -16.92
N ILE A 32 10.97 10.96 -15.89
CA ILE A 32 10.36 12.24 -15.54
C ILE A 32 10.95 13.34 -16.40
N THR A 33 10.08 14.14 -17.00
CA THR A 33 10.47 15.27 -17.86
C THR A 33 10.28 16.62 -17.18
N LYS A 34 9.30 16.74 -16.27
CA LYS A 34 8.99 17.95 -15.54
C LYS A 34 8.25 17.62 -14.24
N THR A 35 8.47 18.41 -13.21
CA THR A 35 7.71 18.39 -11.95
C THR A 35 7.24 19.80 -11.63
N ASP A 36 6.06 19.94 -11.07
CA ASP A 36 5.63 21.20 -10.46
C ASP A 36 6.49 21.52 -9.24
N GLU A 37 6.61 22.79 -8.92
CA GLU A 37 7.32 23.23 -7.72
C GLU A 37 6.52 22.90 -6.45
N GLY A 38 7.23 22.64 -5.35
CA GLY A 38 6.64 22.41 -4.04
C GLY A 38 6.23 20.96 -3.73
N ILE A 39 6.42 20.02 -4.67
CA ILE A 39 6.17 18.59 -4.40
C ILE A 39 7.15 18.09 -3.34
N LYS A 40 6.61 17.41 -2.33
CA LYS A 40 7.38 16.78 -1.25
C LYS A 40 7.36 15.26 -1.38
N ASN A 41 8.42 14.61 -0.89
CA ASN A 41 8.43 13.15 -0.80
C ASN A 41 7.27 12.65 0.07
N GLY A 42 6.52 11.67 -0.43
CA GLY A 42 5.33 11.13 0.18
C GLY A 42 4.01 11.74 -0.29
N ASP A 43 4.05 12.84 -1.05
CA ASP A 43 2.85 13.43 -1.64
C ASP A 43 2.19 12.49 -2.66
N ILE A 44 0.89 12.67 -2.85
CA ILE A 44 0.15 12.08 -3.96
C ILE A 44 0.05 13.12 -5.06
N VAL A 45 0.63 12.80 -6.21
CA VAL A 45 0.73 13.70 -7.37
C VAL A 45 -0.13 13.21 -8.52
N ALA A 46 -0.54 14.13 -9.40
CA ALA A 46 -1.13 13.80 -10.69
C ALA A 46 -0.01 13.50 -11.70
N VAL A 47 -0.05 12.33 -12.32
CA VAL A 47 0.89 11.96 -13.38
C VAL A 47 0.28 12.28 -14.73
N ARG A 48 1.04 13.02 -15.56
CA ARG A 48 0.60 13.48 -16.87
C ARG A 48 1.62 13.13 -17.97
N ASN A 49 1.14 13.02 -19.18
CA ASN A 49 2.00 12.92 -20.36
C ASN A 49 2.41 14.30 -20.89
N SER A 50 3.22 14.33 -21.96
CA SER A 50 3.68 15.56 -22.61
C SER A 50 2.58 16.42 -23.24
N LYS A 51 1.37 15.88 -23.40
CA LYS A 51 0.17 16.57 -23.91
C LYS A 51 -0.78 16.95 -22.79
N ASP A 52 -0.31 16.99 -21.54
CA ASP A 52 -1.09 17.33 -20.35
C ASP A 52 -2.26 16.37 -20.03
N LYS A 53 -2.30 15.19 -20.66
CA LYS A 53 -3.31 14.18 -20.36
C LYS A 53 -3.02 13.51 -19.02
N PHE A 54 -4.00 13.46 -18.14
CA PHE A 54 -3.95 12.72 -16.89
C PHE A 54 -3.82 11.20 -17.12
N LEU A 55 -2.85 10.58 -16.47
CA LEU A 55 -2.57 9.15 -16.55
C LEU A 55 -2.91 8.39 -15.26
N GLY A 56 -3.00 9.11 -14.14
CA GLY A 56 -3.30 8.56 -12.83
C GLY A 56 -2.69 9.38 -11.71
N SER A 57 -2.93 8.94 -10.47
CA SER A 57 -2.31 9.49 -9.27
C SER A 57 -1.28 8.50 -8.73
N ALA A 58 -0.17 9.01 -8.19
CA ALA A 58 0.93 8.21 -7.68
C ALA A 58 1.53 8.80 -6.42
N PHE A 59 2.10 7.96 -5.56
CA PHE A 59 3.03 8.40 -4.52
C PHE A 59 4.33 8.89 -5.15
N TYR A 60 4.82 10.04 -4.71
CA TYR A 60 6.09 10.62 -5.14
C TYR A 60 7.16 10.39 -4.08
N ASN A 61 8.35 9.91 -4.50
CA ASN A 61 9.53 9.84 -3.63
C ASN A 61 10.80 9.98 -4.47
N ASN A 62 11.45 11.13 -4.39
CA ASN A 62 12.69 11.40 -5.12
C ASN A 62 13.94 10.72 -4.52
N ASN A 63 13.86 10.17 -3.31
CA ASN A 63 14.94 9.37 -2.71
C ASN A 63 15.01 7.95 -3.31
N SER A 64 13.90 7.48 -3.90
CA SER A 64 13.80 6.16 -4.49
C SER A 64 14.16 6.16 -5.98
N LYS A 65 14.69 5.04 -6.46
CA LYS A 65 14.81 4.81 -7.92
C LYS A 65 13.44 4.74 -8.60
N ILE A 66 12.42 4.26 -7.89
CA ILE A 66 11.03 4.25 -8.32
C ILE A 66 10.38 5.52 -7.78
N VAL A 67 10.48 6.60 -8.54
CA VAL A 67 10.03 7.93 -8.09
C VAL A 67 8.52 8.02 -7.98
N LEU A 68 7.78 7.35 -8.87
CA LEU A 68 6.31 7.31 -8.82
C LEU A 68 5.82 5.87 -8.71
N ARG A 69 4.92 5.65 -7.74
CA ARG A 69 4.18 4.39 -7.56
C ARG A 69 2.69 4.68 -7.72
N PHE A 70 2.10 4.21 -8.81
CA PHE A 70 0.69 4.47 -9.11
C PHE A 70 -0.23 3.86 -8.05
N ILE A 71 -1.16 4.69 -7.57
CA ILE A 71 -2.17 4.29 -6.59
C ILE A 71 -3.59 4.30 -7.16
N SER A 72 -3.87 5.13 -8.17
CA SER A 72 -5.16 5.17 -8.86
C SER A 72 -5.05 5.67 -10.29
N ARG A 73 -5.98 5.21 -11.13
CA ARG A 73 -6.23 5.74 -12.49
C ARG A 73 -7.45 6.66 -12.56
N ASN A 74 -8.20 6.74 -11.49
CA ASN A 74 -9.39 7.59 -11.40
C ASN A 74 -9.00 8.98 -10.87
N ALA A 75 -9.28 10.03 -11.64
CA ALA A 75 -8.97 11.40 -11.27
C ALA A 75 -9.80 11.90 -10.06
N ASN A 76 -10.97 11.29 -9.82
CA ASN A 76 -11.90 11.68 -8.77
C ASN A 76 -11.61 11.02 -7.41
N ASP A 77 -10.60 10.16 -7.30
CA ASP A 77 -10.25 9.55 -6.03
C ASP A 77 -9.63 10.59 -5.08
N ASP A 78 -10.15 10.62 -3.84
CA ASP A 78 -9.81 11.62 -2.81
C ASP A 78 -8.69 11.16 -1.85
N PHE A 79 -8.32 9.88 -1.89
CA PHE A 79 -7.33 9.23 -1.02
C PHE A 79 -7.61 9.39 0.48
N SER A 80 -8.89 9.48 0.81
CA SER A 80 -9.42 9.51 2.17
C SER A 80 -9.31 8.14 2.86
N TYR A 81 -9.68 8.12 4.16
CA TYR A 81 -9.84 6.88 4.90
C TYR A 81 -10.75 5.87 4.17
N GLU A 82 -11.89 6.34 3.64
CA GLU A 82 -12.84 5.48 2.93
C GLU A 82 -12.28 4.93 1.62
N PHE A 83 -11.41 5.68 0.94
CA PHE A 83 -10.70 5.17 -0.23
C PHE A 83 -9.82 3.98 0.13
N PHE A 84 -8.97 4.11 1.15
CA PHE A 84 -8.08 3.01 1.57
C PHE A 84 -8.86 1.82 2.14
N LYS A 85 -9.88 2.08 2.94
CA LYS A 85 -10.75 1.04 3.49
C LYS A 85 -11.40 0.20 2.40
N ARG A 86 -11.98 0.83 1.39
CA ARG A 86 -12.58 0.15 0.22
C ARG A 86 -11.56 -0.70 -0.54
N ARG A 87 -10.31 -0.22 -0.71
CA ARG A 87 -9.23 -1.00 -1.33
C ARG A 87 -8.89 -2.26 -0.54
N ILE A 88 -8.84 -2.15 0.76
CA ILE A 88 -8.60 -3.28 1.66
C ILE A 88 -9.78 -4.26 1.64
N GLU A 89 -11.01 -3.77 1.65
CA GLU A 89 -12.23 -4.58 1.53
C GLU A 89 -12.19 -5.39 0.23
N TYR A 90 -11.91 -4.77 -0.92
CA TYR A 90 -11.80 -5.49 -2.20
C TYR A 90 -10.69 -6.54 -2.21
N ALA A 91 -9.53 -6.24 -1.62
CA ALA A 91 -8.45 -7.22 -1.51
C ALA A 91 -8.88 -8.43 -0.68
N LEU A 92 -9.52 -8.22 0.46
CA LEU A 92 -9.99 -9.31 1.33
C LEU A 92 -11.12 -10.11 0.68
N GLU A 93 -12.14 -9.46 0.12
CA GLU A 93 -13.25 -10.12 -0.58
C GLU A 93 -12.76 -11.00 -1.72
N TYR A 94 -11.76 -10.52 -2.47
CA TYR A 94 -11.14 -11.31 -3.52
C TYR A 94 -10.52 -12.60 -2.97
N ARG A 95 -9.73 -12.53 -1.85
CA ARG A 95 -9.12 -13.72 -1.22
C ARG A 95 -10.16 -14.69 -0.70
N ILE A 96 -11.18 -14.20 -0.01
CA ILE A 96 -12.28 -15.05 0.48
C ILE A 96 -12.96 -15.78 -0.67
N LYS A 97 -13.14 -15.10 -1.82
CA LYS A 97 -13.80 -15.69 -2.99
C LYS A 97 -12.95 -16.75 -3.70
N VAL A 98 -11.62 -16.53 -3.81
CA VAL A 98 -10.74 -17.41 -4.59
C VAL A 98 -10.08 -18.51 -3.76
N MET A 99 -10.05 -18.37 -2.42
CA MET A 99 -9.42 -19.30 -1.48
C MET A 99 -10.32 -19.56 -0.26
N PRO A 100 -11.60 -19.96 -0.45
CA PRO A 100 -12.56 -20.05 0.66
C PRO A 100 -12.15 -21.05 1.76
N ASP A 101 -11.39 -22.08 1.40
CA ASP A 101 -11.00 -23.16 2.31
C ASP A 101 -9.63 -22.95 2.97
N ASP A 102 -8.91 -21.89 2.60
CA ASP A 102 -7.52 -21.67 3.03
C ASP A 102 -7.32 -20.26 3.62
N LEU A 103 -8.17 -19.92 4.62
CA LEU A 103 -8.15 -18.62 5.27
C LEU A 103 -7.42 -18.60 6.63
N ASN A 104 -6.73 -19.69 6.97
CA ASN A 104 -5.92 -19.73 8.20
C ASN A 104 -4.62 -18.93 8.05
N ALA A 105 -3.89 -19.13 6.94
CA ALA A 105 -2.67 -18.41 6.62
C ALA A 105 -2.66 -18.02 5.14
N PHE A 106 -2.68 -16.71 4.85
CA PHE A 106 -2.68 -16.22 3.46
C PHE A 106 -2.21 -14.78 3.36
N ARG A 107 -1.77 -14.38 2.15
CA ARG A 107 -1.47 -13.00 1.83
C ARG A 107 -2.74 -12.22 1.58
N LEU A 108 -3.09 -11.31 2.51
CA LEU A 108 -4.27 -10.47 2.43
C LEU A 108 -4.07 -9.30 1.45
N ILE A 109 -2.92 -8.60 1.53
CA ILE A 109 -2.57 -7.49 0.64
C ILE A 109 -1.23 -7.79 -0.02
N TYR A 110 -1.18 -7.60 -1.35
CA TYR A 110 0.01 -7.80 -2.16
C TYR A 110 0.37 -6.55 -2.97
N GLY A 111 0.72 -5.48 -2.28
CA GLY A 111 1.29 -4.26 -2.86
C GLY A 111 0.54 -3.72 -4.07
N GLU A 112 1.25 -3.61 -5.16
CA GLU A 112 0.75 -3.05 -6.42
C GLU A 112 -0.39 -3.87 -7.03
N ALA A 113 -0.44 -5.18 -6.79
CA ALA A 113 -1.52 -6.04 -7.29
C ALA A 113 -2.89 -5.67 -6.70
N ASP A 114 -2.90 -5.16 -5.47
CA ASP A 114 -4.10 -4.69 -4.78
C ASP A 114 -4.22 -3.15 -4.79
N PHE A 115 -3.42 -2.47 -5.59
CA PHE A 115 -3.37 -1.01 -5.69
C PHE A 115 -3.03 -0.30 -4.36
N LEU A 116 -2.21 -0.95 -3.53
CA LEU A 116 -1.65 -0.42 -2.29
C LEU A 116 -0.11 -0.52 -2.35
N PRO A 117 0.54 0.24 -3.26
CA PRO A 117 1.94 0.04 -3.61
C PRO A 117 2.88 0.18 -2.41
N GLY A 118 3.65 -0.87 -2.18
CA GLY A 118 4.59 -0.94 -1.06
C GLY A 118 3.97 -1.39 0.28
N LEU A 119 2.71 -1.85 0.30
CA LEU A 119 2.11 -2.50 1.46
C LEU A 119 1.93 -4.00 1.21
N THR A 120 2.52 -4.82 2.05
CA THR A 120 2.25 -6.27 2.10
C THR A 120 1.67 -6.62 3.45
N VAL A 121 0.59 -7.39 3.46
CA VAL A 121 -0.03 -7.89 4.69
C VAL A 121 -0.28 -9.38 4.54
N ASP A 122 0.31 -10.14 5.45
CA ASP A 122 0.05 -11.57 5.61
C ASP A 122 -0.80 -11.80 6.86
N LYS A 123 -1.78 -12.67 6.77
CA LYS A 123 -2.55 -13.16 7.91
C LYS A 123 -2.02 -14.54 8.29
N PHE A 124 -1.66 -14.70 9.55
CA PHE A 124 -1.29 -15.97 10.15
C PHE A 124 -2.22 -16.24 11.33
N ASN A 125 -3.21 -17.11 11.12
CA ASN A 125 -4.26 -17.41 12.09
C ASN A 125 -4.95 -16.12 12.60
N ASP A 126 -4.64 -15.69 13.82
CA ASP A 126 -5.20 -14.50 14.48
C ASP A 126 -4.29 -13.26 14.43
N CYS A 127 -3.17 -13.33 13.73
CA CYS A 127 -2.20 -12.25 13.62
C CYS A 127 -2.12 -11.71 12.19
N LEU A 128 -2.14 -10.38 12.05
CA LEU A 128 -1.78 -9.71 10.80
C LEU A 128 -0.33 -9.25 10.88
N VAL A 129 0.47 -9.60 9.88
CA VAL A 129 1.87 -9.17 9.76
C VAL A 129 1.97 -8.22 8.58
N ALA A 130 2.31 -6.97 8.84
CA ALA A 130 2.41 -5.93 7.82
C ALA A 130 3.84 -5.50 7.57
N GLN A 131 4.20 -5.37 6.28
CA GLN A 131 5.43 -4.75 5.81
C GLN A 131 5.10 -3.50 5.01
N ILE A 132 5.73 -2.38 5.35
CA ILE A 132 5.55 -1.10 4.67
C ILE A 132 6.88 -0.74 4.00
N LEU A 133 6.88 -0.70 2.67
CA LEU A 133 8.08 -0.54 1.83
C LEU A 133 8.05 0.74 0.99
N SER A 134 7.04 1.58 1.13
CA SER A 134 6.97 2.87 0.42
C SER A 134 6.67 4.00 1.37
N LEU A 135 7.30 5.16 1.12
CA LEU A 135 7.10 6.38 1.92
C LEU A 135 5.63 6.83 1.88
N GLY A 136 4.97 6.71 0.73
CA GLY A 136 3.57 7.09 0.58
C GLY A 136 2.61 6.32 1.49
N ILE A 137 2.85 5.03 1.72
CA ILE A 137 2.12 4.22 2.70
C ILE A 137 2.58 4.55 4.13
N ASP A 138 3.88 4.70 4.37
CA ASP A 138 4.43 4.93 5.72
C ASP A 138 3.86 6.20 6.36
N ILE A 139 3.79 7.30 5.62
CA ILE A 139 3.20 8.58 6.09
C ILE A 139 1.71 8.40 6.45
N ARG A 140 1.00 7.47 5.80
CA ARG A 140 -0.43 7.20 5.98
C ARG A 140 -0.72 5.96 6.80
N LYS A 141 0.31 5.35 7.40
CA LYS A 141 0.20 4.04 8.06
C LYS A 141 -0.88 3.97 9.13
N ASP A 142 -1.03 5.00 9.94
CA ASP A 142 -2.03 4.99 11.01
C ASP A 142 -3.44 4.90 10.47
N MET A 143 -3.74 5.65 9.43
CA MET A 143 -5.03 5.60 8.75
C MET A 143 -5.25 4.24 8.07
N ILE A 144 -4.25 3.74 7.35
CA ILE A 144 -4.35 2.51 6.57
C ILE A 144 -4.43 1.28 7.48
N LEU A 145 -3.61 1.22 8.55
CA LEU A 145 -3.60 0.09 9.47
C LEU A 145 -4.86 0.04 10.35
N LYS A 146 -5.45 1.19 10.72
CA LYS A 146 -6.77 1.23 11.36
C LYS A 146 -7.85 0.68 10.44
N ALA A 147 -7.87 1.11 9.17
CA ALA A 147 -8.81 0.58 8.19
C ALA A 147 -8.63 -0.95 7.99
N LEU A 148 -7.38 -1.41 7.91
CA LEU A 148 -7.05 -2.84 7.82
C LEU A 148 -7.61 -3.63 9.01
N TYR A 149 -7.39 -3.17 10.23
CA TYR A 149 -7.89 -3.82 11.43
C TYR A 149 -9.42 -3.87 11.44
N GLU A 150 -10.09 -2.75 11.17
CA GLU A 150 -11.56 -2.67 11.12
C GLU A 150 -12.17 -3.59 10.06
N VAL A 151 -11.54 -3.73 8.91
CA VAL A 151 -12.00 -4.64 7.85
C VAL A 151 -11.78 -6.09 8.28
N ALA A 152 -10.60 -6.42 8.78
CA ALA A 152 -10.24 -7.79 9.12
C ALA A 152 -11.07 -8.38 10.26
N ILE A 153 -11.37 -7.60 11.30
CA ILE A 153 -12.15 -8.08 12.46
C ILE A 153 -13.63 -8.39 12.15
N LYS A 154 -14.14 -7.93 11.00
CA LYS A 154 -15.50 -8.32 10.54
C LYS A 154 -15.54 -9.78 10.09
N HIS A 155 -14.42 -10.36 9.71
CA HIS A 155 -14.30 -11.69 9.12
C HIS A 155 -13.53 -12.67 10.00
N PHE A 156 -12.60 -12.17 10.82
CA PHE A 156 -11.67 -12.99 11.59
C PHE A 156 -11.51 -12.49 13.02
N LYS A 157 -11.14 -13.40 13.92
CA LYS A 157 -10.59 -13.01 15.22
C LYS A 157 -9.16 -12.54 14.97
N ILE A 158 -8.88 -11.27 15.24
CA ILE A 158 -7.55 -10.67 15.05
C ILE A 158 -7.05 -10.17 16.39
N ARG A 159 -5.90 -10.70 16.83
CA ARG A 159 -5.24 -10.33 18.09
C ARG A 159 -4.48 -8.99 17.97
N GLY A 160 -4.04 -8.62 16.77
CA GLY A 160 -3.32 -7.38 16.52
C GLY A 160 -2.64 -7.36 15.15
N ILE A 161 -1.95 -6.25 14.87
CA ILE A 161 -1.10 -6.08 13.69
C ILE A 161 0.35 -6.02 14.15
N TYR A 162 1.20 -6.93 13.68
CA TYR A 162 2.63 -6.95 13.91
C TYR A 162 3.36 -6.35 12.70
N LEU A 163 4.26 -5.41 12.94
CA LEU A 163 5.02 -4.74 11.89
C LEU A 163 6.38 -5.40 11.72
N ARG A 164 6.70 -5.82 10.51
CA ARG A 164 8.00 -6.39 10.10
C ARG A 164 8.62 -5.48 9.04
N CYS A 165 9.04 -4.30 9.49
CA CYS A 165 9.60 -3.25 8.67
C CYS A 165 11.13 -3.17 8.83
N ASP A 166 11.79 -4.33 8.86
CA ASP A 166 13.22 -4.56 9.11
C ASP A 166 13.98 -5.01 7.84
N VAL A 167 13.53 -4.59 6.68
CA VAL A 167 14.16 -4.95 5.40
C VAL A 167 15.00 -3.80 4.84
N ASN A 168 16.21 -4.09 4.38
CA ASN A 168 17.17 -3.12 3.83
C ASN A 168 16.61 -2.26 2.68
N LEU A 169 15.49 -2.69 2.06
CA LEU A 169 14.83 -1.93 1.02
C LEU A 169 14.25 -0.60 1.53
N ARG A 170 13.92 -0.53 2.81
CA ARG A 170 13.38 0.68 3.44
C ARG A 170 14.38 1.84 3.43
N GLU A 171 15.66 1.59 3.66
CA GLU A 171 16.71 2.62 3.58
C GLU A 171 16.74 3.31 2.22
N LYS A 172 16.51 2.54 1.12
CA LYS A 172 16.46 3.07 -0.24
C LYS A 172 15.25 3.95 -0.52
N GLU A 173 14.22 3.84 0.30
CA GLU A 173 13.03 4.70 0.28
C GLU A 173 13.16 5.89 1.27
N GLY A 174 14.25 5.97 2.04
CA GLY A 174 14.46 6.97 3.08
C GLY A 174 13.64 6.70 4.35
N LEU A 175 13.39 5.43 4.66
CA LEU A 175 12.56 4.98 5.79
C LEU A 175 13.42 4.30 6.86
N GLU A 176 13.11 4.56 8.13
CA GLU A 176 13.70 3.87 9.26
C GLU A 176 13.13 2.44 9.40
N GLU A 177 13.98 1.53 9.88
CA GLU A 177 13.54 0.17 10.23
C GLU A 177 12.83 0.15 11.58
N TYR A 178 11.79 -0.69 11.69
CA TYR A 178 11.12 -0.97 12.96
C TYR A 178 10.43 -2.34 12.94
N VAL A 179 10.33 -2.97 14.12
CA VAL A 179 9.67 -4.25 14.35
C VAL A 179 8.86 -4.16 15.64
N GLY A 180 7.65 -4.71 15.64
CA GLY A 180 6.83 -4.78 16.84
C GLY A 180 5.32 -4.64 16.59
N TRP A 181 4.56 -4.74 17.66
CA TRP A 181 3.11 -4.57 17.61
C TRP A 181 2.73 -3.12 17.32
N TYR A 182 1.84 -2.95 16.35
CA TYR A 182 1.27 -1.63 16.04
C TYR A 182 0.27 -1.22 17.13
N ARG A 183 0.59 -0.13 17.85
CA ARG A 183 -0.18 0.33 19.01
C ARG A 183 -1.38 1.23 18.68
N GLY A 184 -1.62 1.51 17.41
CA GLY A 184 -2.78 2.28 16.95
C GLY A 184 -4.08 1.48 16.90
N VAL A 185 -4.03 0.16 17.15
CA VAL A 185 -5.17 -0.76 17.26
C VAL A 185 -4.99 -1.66 18.49
N PRO A 186 -6.06 -2.34 18.97
CA PRO A 186 -5.94 -3.28 20.08
C PRO A 186 -4.90 -4.37 19.83
N VAL A 187 -4.10 -4.66 20.85
CA VAL A 187 -3.19 -5.81 20.91
C VAL A 187 -3.67 -6.70 22.06
N LEU A 188 -4.30 -7.82 21.71
CA LEU A 188 -4.94 -8.70 22.70
C LEU A 188 -3.97 -9.67 23.38
N SER A 189 -2.77 -9.86 22.79
CA SER A 189 -1.67 -10.63 23.36
C SER A 189 -0.34 -10.12 22.81
N GLU A 190 0.66 -10.05 23.65
CA GLU A 190 2.06 -9.71 23.27
C GLU A 190 2.83 -10.90 22.71
N ASP A 191 2.26 -12.11 22.76
CA ASP A 191 2.88 -13.29 22.20
C ASP A 191 3.03 -13.13 20.67
N THR A 192 4.23 -13.38 20.16
CA THR A 192 4.57 -13.30 18.73
C THR A 192 4.48 -14.64 18.03
N THR A 193 4.16 -15.73 18.74
CA THR A 193 3.93 -17.06 18.17
C THR A 193 2.46 -17.24 17.81
N THR A 194 2.22 -17.99 16.74
CA THR A 194 0.86 -18.41 16.35
C THR A 194 0.94 -19.75 15.62
N THR A 195 -0.11 -20.55 15.75
CA THR A 195 -0.21 -21.83 15.05
C THR A 195 -0.96 -21.65 13.75
N ILE A 196 -0.38 -22.11 12.65
CA ILE A 196 -1.04 -22.17 11.35
C ILE A 196 -1.15 -23.60 10.84
N TYR A 197 -2.09 -23.82 9.94
CA TYR A 197 -2.29 -25.09 9.25
C TYR A 197 -2.19 -24.88 7.75
N GLU A 198 -1.38 -25.67 7.08
CA GLU A 198 -1.23 -25.68 5.64
C GLU A 198 -1.16 -27.12 5.14
N ASN A 199 -2.02 -27.49 4.18
CA ASN A 199 -2.11 -28.85 3.63
C ASN A 199 -2.23 -29.97 4.70
N GLY A 200 -2.93 -29.69 5.80
CA GLY A 200 -3.10 -30.63 6.91
C GLY A 200 -1.91 -30.73 7.87
N LEU A 201 -0.86 -29.98 7.66
CA LEU A 201 0.30 -29.90 8.56
C LEU A 201 0.20 -28.67 9.46
N GLN A 202 0.66 -28.83 10.69
CA GLN A 202 0.71 -27.74 11.68
C GLN A 202 2.11 -27.13 11.71
N TYR A 203 2.15 -25.79 11.74
CA TYR A 203 3.37 -24.98 11.91
C TYR A 203 3.19 -23.99 13.06
N ILE A 204 4.30 -23.67 13.75
CA ILE A 204 4.35 -22.66 14.84
C ILE A 204 5.38 -21.61 14.49
#